data_910996334dca0859d56d7c8f57895a3a
#
_entry.id   910996334dca0859d56d7c8f57895a3a
#
_cell.length_a   1.000
_cell.length_b   1.000
_cell.length_c   1.000
_cell.angle_alpha   90.00
_cell.angle_beta   90.00
_cell.angle_gamma   90.00
#
_symmetry.space_group_name_H-M   'P 1'
#
loop_
_entity.id
_entity.type
_entity.pdbx_description
1 polymer ?
#
loop_
_entity_poly.entity_id
_entity_poly.type
_entity_poly.pdbx_seq_one_letter_code
_entity_poly.pdbx_strand_id
1 'polypeptide(L)'
;MRWDARGTAALLVSALVGVTAGVIVGFTTGTSAPSNAGPDGTTPSSTPSASGSPTDPLGLDVPLKNIDCTGDTILVVGWGETRSAIYNAVQYNSEAGVKYLETAKSCNTLYGAEKQDTPTYAAYLGPFDSLSEPCSLRMSVDHARDVVTTLKPGVQIHVQCLCAVNPVDMPPLNVGMVADTRDGIYIRALQRLLVDMGLKPGPISGEYTPRTAAVIQKLQRINAIDPTLYKQVEQQTWQLIRDRGCLQYDF
;
A
#
# COMPACT_ATOMS: atom_id res chain seq x y z
N MET A 1 -23.39 11.97 -47.35
CA MET A 1 -22.85 13.29 -46.94
C MET A 1 -21.44 13.07 -46.44
N ARG A 2 -20.43 13.53 -47.19
CA ARG A 2 -19.00 13.48 -46.83
C ARG A 2 -18.71 14.68 -45.96
N TRP A 3 -17.97 14.44 -44.85
CA TRP A 3 -17.32 15.52 -44.06
C TRP A 3 -15.84 15.25 -44.07
N ASP A 4 -15.09 16.15 -44.70
CA ASP A 4 -13.63 16.18 -44.69
C ASP A 4 -13.16 16.90 -43.42
N ALA A 5 -12.32 16.23 -42.65
CA ALA A 5 -11.65 16.79 -41.50
C ALA A 5 -10.18 17.13 -41.88
N ARG A 6 -9.92 18.42 -42.05
CA ARG A 6 -8.53 18.93 -41.99
C ARG A 6 -8.46 19.94 -40.84
N GLY A 7 -7.72 19.57 -39.80
CA GLY A 7 -7.44 20.42 -38.64
C GLY A 7 -6.03 20.16 -38.13
N THR A 8 -5.20 21.09 -38.45
CA THR A 8 -3.74 21.21 -38.23
C THR A 8 -3.32 21.10 -36.76
N ALA A 9 -2.26 20.31 -36.54
CA ALA A 9 -1.52 20.22 -35.29
C ALA A 9 -0.71 21.50 -35.03
N ALA A 10 -0.79 22.02 -33.82
CA ALA A 10 0.15 23.00 -33.31
C ALA A 10 0.91 22.40 -32.11
N LEU A 11 2.15 22.05 -32.34
CA LEU A 11 3.14 21.67 -31.32
C LEU A 11 3.66 22.96 -30.65
N LEU A 12 3.42 23.12 -29.36
CA LEU A 12 4.15 24.07 -28.53
C LEU A 12 5.09 23.30 -27.59
N VAL A 13 6.37 23.33 -27.94
CA VAL A 13 7.48 22.89 -27.09
C VAL A 13 7.88 24.09 -26.23
N SER A 14 7.68 23.98 -24.93
CA SER A 14 8.24 24.93 -23.94
C SER A 14 9.34 24.21 -23.16
N ALA A 15 10.58 24.52 -23.52
CA ALA A 15 11.76 24.14 -22.75
C ALA A 15 11.98 25.18 -21.64
N LEU A 16 11.88 24.79 -20.39
CA LEU A 16 12.30 25.56 -19.23
C LEU A 16 13.61 24.97 -18.68
N VAL A 17 14.70 25.67 -18.98
CA VAL A 17 16.02 25.44 -18.39
C VAL A 17 16.05 26.17 -17.05
N GLY A 18 16.04 25.43 -15.95
CA GLY A 18 16.27 25.93 -14.60
C GLY A 18 17.69 25.63 -14.15
N VAL A 19 18.53 26.67 -14.12
CA VAL A 19 19.87 26.67 -13.52
C VAL A 19 19.72 26.94 -12.03
N THR A 20 20.03 25.96 -11.16
CA THR A 20 20.20 26.19 -9.72
C THR A 20 21.69 26.17 -9.37
N ALA A 21 22.18 27.32 -8.97
CA ALA A 21 23.53 27.52 -8.46
C ALA A 21 23.69 26.85 -7.09
N GLY A 22 24.65 25.93 -6.98
CA GLY A 22 25.03 25.31 -5.72
C GLY A 22 25.86 26.26 -4.86
N VAL A 23 25.48 26.41 -3.61
CA VAL A 23 26.30 27.11 -2.58
C VAL A 23 27.21 26.07 -1.93
N ILE A 24 28.52 26.22 -2.14
CA ILE A 24 29.56 25.45 -1.43
C ILE A 24 29.88 26.18 -0.15
N VAL A 25 29.58 25.61 0.99
CA VAL A 25 30.07 26.09 2.29
C VAL A 25 31.34 25.32 2.64
N GLY A 26 32.47 25.96 2.55
CA GLY A 26 33.74 25.45 2.97
C GLY A 26 33.89 25.48 4.49
N PHE A 27 34.27 24.35 5.09
CA PHE A 27 34.73 24.32 6.47
C PHE A 27 36.24 24.31 6.53
N THR A 28 36.77 25.31 7.23
CA THR A 28 38.17 25.57 7.47
C THR A 28 38.78 24.56 8.47
N THR A 29 39.95 24.07 8.11
CA THR A 29 40.83 23.26 8.93
C THR A 29 41.39 24.02 10.11
N GLY A 30 41.17 23.56 11.31
CA GLY A 30 41.87 23.98 12.52
C GLY A 30 42.98 23.01 12.88
N THR A 31 44.22 23.37 12.64
CA THR A 31 45.43 22.64 13.07
C THR A 31 45.80 23.11 14.47
N SER A 32 45.98 22.19 15.40
CA SER A 32 46.78 22.36 16.62
C SER A 32 47.24 21.04 17.20
N ALA A 33 48.48 20.70 17.11
CA ALA A 33 49.19 19.82 17.99
C ALA A 33 49.93 20.71 19.04
N PRO A 34 50.32 20.21 20.24
CA PRO A 34 51.34 19.22 20.35
C PRO A 34 51.22 18.19 21.53
N SER A 35 51.91 17.09 21.35
CA SER A 35 52.64 16.20 22.27
C SER A 35 52.33 16.18 23.75
N ASN A 36 52.04 14.96 24.28
CA ASN A 36 52.82 14.41 25.39
C ASN A 36 52.71 12.86 25.41
N ALA A 37 53.87 12.27 25.56
CA ALA A 37 54.07 10.81 25.70
C ALA A 37 53.75 10.36 27.11
N GLY A 38 53.14 9.18 27.25
CA GLY A 38 53.04 8.41 28.48
C GLY A 38 52.64 6.97 28.14
N PRO A 39 53.26 5.98 28.76
CA PRO A 39 53.25 4.61 28.30
C PRO A 39 52.13 3.76 28.90
N ASP A 40 51.85 2.66 28.20
CA ASP A 40 51.17 1.44 28.64
C ASP A 40 49.74 1.53 29.22
N GLY A 41 48.81 1.23 28.37
CA GLY A 41 47.48 0.81 28.75
C GLY A 41 46.89 -0.02 27.64
N THR A 42 47.05 -1.33 27.73
CA THR A 42 46.42 -2.33 26.86
C THR A 42 44.90 -2.23 27.03
N THR A 43 44.27 -1.41 26.22
CA THR A 43 42.79 -1.35 26.12
C THR A 43 42.37 -2.46 25.14
N PRO A 44 41.57 -3.45 25.54
CA PRO A 44 40.99 -4.37 24.61
C PRO A 44 40.05 -3.56 23.68
N SER A 45 40.43 -3.52 22.42
CA SER A 45 39.56 -3.02 21.33
C SER A 45 38.32 -3.91 21.32
N SER A 46 37.27 -3.45 21.97
CA SER A 46 35.95 -4.01 21.84
C SER A 46 35.42 -3.61 20.46
N THR A 47 35.76 -4.42 19.45
CA THR A 47 35.00 -4.48 18.20
C THR A 47 33.54 -4.66 18.59
N PRO A 48 32.60 -3.79 18.19
CA PRO A 48 31.21 -4.10 18.39
C PRO A 48 30.90 -5.33 17.54
N SER A 49 30.88 -6.50 18.20
CA SER A 49 30.27 -7.70 17.63
C SER A 49 28.83 -7.31 17.34
N ALA A 50 28.53 -7.18 16.09
CA ALA A 50 27.16 -7.20 15.59
C ALA A 50 26.59 -8.61 15.81
N SER A 51 26.34 -8.91 17.08
CA SER A 51 25.67 -10.13 17.53
C SER A 51 24.18 -9.89 17.21
N GLY A 52 23.80 -10.07 15.94
CA GLY A 52 22.41 -10.24 15.59
C GLY A 52 21.86 -11.36 16.44
N SER A 53 20.87 -11.08 17.27
CA SER A 53 20.15 -12.12 17.99
C SER A 53 19.66 -13.14 16.95
N PRO A 54 19.68 -14.46 17.22
CA PRO A 54 19.14 -15.46 16.30
C PRO A 54 17.67 -15.21 15.94
N THR A 55 17.00 -14.35 16.67
CA THR A 55 15.62 -13.90 16.44
C THR A 55 15.51 -12.64 15.58
N ASP A 56 16.60 -11.97 15.22
CA ASP A 56 16.62 -10.76 14.38
C ASP A 56 17.88 -10.70 13.50
N PRO A 57 17.99 -11.53 12.46
CA PRO A 57 19.17 -11.57 11.59
C PRO A 57 19.41 -10.28 10.81
N LEU A 58 18.37 -9.43 10.63
CA LEU A 58 18.48 -8.14 9.94
C LEU A 58 18.81 -6.98 10.90
N GLY A 59 18.79 -7.17 12.21
CA GLY A 59 19.03 -6.11 13.19
C GLY A 59 17.99 -4.99 13.12
N LEU A 60 16.72 -5.36 12.99
CA LEU A 60 15.59 -4.42 12.86
C LEU A 60 14.96 -4.06 14.21
N ASP A 61 15.43 -4.67 15.30
CA ASP A 61 14.89 -4.56 16.67
C ASP A 61 13.43 -5.06 16.79
N VAL A 62 12.99 -5.89 15.84
CA VAL A 62 11.70 -6.58 15.82
C VAL A 62 11.90 -8.07 15.51
N PRO A 63 11.02 -8.97 15.98
CA PRO A 63 11.25 -10.40 15.84
C PRO A 63 11.10 -10.86 14.38
N LEU A 64 12.03 -11.71 13.95
CA LEU A 64 11.80 -12.59 12.79
C LEU A 64 10.81 -13.67 13.20
N LYS A 65 9.66 -13.71 12.58
CA LYS A 65 8.63 -14.71 12.86
C LYS A 65 8.01 -15.20 11.56
N ASN A 66 8.48 -16.34 11.10
CA ASN A 66 7.87 -17.07 10.00
C ASN A 66 6.49 -17.57 10.40
N ILE A 67 5.57 -17.67 9.46
CA ILE A 67 4.17 -18.01 9.70
C ILE A 67 3.70 -19.15 8.80
N ASP A 68 2.97 -20.09 9.38
CA ASP A 68 2.35 -21.20 8.68
C ASP A 68 1.05 -20.78 8.00
N CYS A 69 0.51 -21.65 7.15
CA CYS A 69 -0.80 -21.46 6.54
C CYS A 69 -1.91 -21.83 7.53
N THR A 70 -2.26 -20.90 8.40
CA THR A 70 -3.26 -21.08 9.48
C THR A 70 -4.68 -20.77 9.05
N GLY A 71 -4.87 -20.04 7.96
CA GLY A 71 -6.16 -19.46 7.58
C GLY A 71 -6.38 -18.02 8.07
N ASP A 72 -5.54 -17.56 9.01
CA ASP A 72 -5.58 -16.19 9.51
C ASP A 72 -5.21 -15.17 8.42
N THR A 73 -5.34 -13.91 8.76
CA THR A 73 -5.03 -12.80 7.85
C THR A 73 -3.86 -11.97 8.38
N ILE A 74 -3.03 -11.47 7.50
CA ILE A 74 -1.99 -10.49 7.83
C ILE A 74 -2.08 -9.25 6.93
N LEU A 75 -1.58 -8.13 7.45
CA LEU A 75 -1.34 -6.92 6.66
C LEU A 75 0.16 -6.81 6.39
N VAL A 76 0.58 -6.99 5.15
CA VAL A 76 1.97 -6.82 4.74
C VAL A 76 2.20 -5.34 4.49
N VAL A 77 3.11 -4.76 5.29
CA VAL A 77 3.42 -3.33 5.30
C VAL A 77 4.73 -2.99 4.58
N GLY A 78 5.51 -4.00 4.20
CA GLY A 78 6.75 -3.79 3.44
C GLY A 78 7.33 -5.10 2.92
N TRP A 79 8.08 -4.99 1.82
CA TRP A 79 8.74 -6.12 1.14
C TRP A 79 10.17 -5.74 0.76
N GLY A 80 11.08 -6.68 0.75
CA GLY A 80 12.42 -6.45 0.21
C GLY A 80 13.41 -7.57 0.43
N GLU A 81 14.57 -7.43 -0.21
CA GLU A 81 15.68 -8.38 -0.17
C GLU A 81 16.65 -8.10 1.00
N THR A 82 16.61 -6.87 1.52
CA THR A 82 17.60 -6.39 2.49
C THR A 82 16.94 -5.65 3.64
N ARG A 83 17.73 -5.47 4.73
CA ARG A 83 17.33 -4.63 5.86
C ARG A 83 16.79 -3.27 5.43
N SER A 84 17.52 -2.56 4.57
CA SER A 84 17.14 -1.21 4.14
C SER A 84 15.81 -1.15 3.40
N ALA A 85 15.43 -2.21 2.68
CA ALA A 85 14.19 -2.27 1.92
C ALA A 85 12.94 -2.29 2.81
N ILE A 86 13.01 -2.94 3.98
CA ILE A 86 11.87 -3.06 4.90
C ILE A 86 12.00 -2.18 6.15
N TYR A 87 13.15 -1.55 6.36
CA TYR A 87 13.45 -0.76 7.56
C TYR A 87 12.41 0.32 7.84
N ASN A 88 12.06 1.12 6.84
CA ASN A 88 11.08 2.19 7.00
C ASN A 88 9.69 1.65 7.39
N ALA A 89 9.26 0.55 6.77
CA ALA A 89 7.99 -0.08 7.11
C ALA A 89 7.98 -0.59 8.56
N VAL A 90 9.10 -1.18 9.01
CA VAL A 90 9.27 -1.64 10.40
C VAL A 90 9.26 -0.48 11.37
N GLN A 91 10.02 0.58 11.11
CA GLN A 91 10.08 1.74 12.00
C GLN A 91 8.73 2.45 12.10
N TYR A 92 8.04 2.63 10.98
CA TYR A 92 6.74 3.27 10.96
C TYR A 92 5.67 2.49 11.73
N ASN A 93 5.77 1.16 11.76
CA ASN A 93 4.80 0.27 12.41
C ASN A 93 5.31 -0.31 13.75
N SER A 94 6.39 0.21 14.33
CA SER A 94 7.02 -0.35 15.54
C SER A 94 6.07 -0.43 16.73
N GLU A 95 5.24 0.60 16.94
CA GLU A 95 4.24 0.64 18.04
C GLU A 95 3.05 -0.29 17.80
N ALA A 96 2.77 -0.65 16.54
CA ALA A 96 1.71 -1.58 16.17
C ALA A 96 2.11 -3.07 16.28
N GLY A 97 3.32 -3.36 16.81
CA GLY A 97 3.77 -4.73 17.01
C GLY A 97 4.16 -5.44 15.71
N VAL A 98 4.75 -4.68 14.77
CA VAL A 98 5.25 -5.21 13.50
C VAL A 98 6.27 -6.34 13.73
N LYS A 99 6.23 -7.33 12.87
CA LYS A 99 7.17 -8.45 12.77
C LYS A 99 7.67 -8.53 11.34
N TYR A 100 8.71 -9.30 11.10
CA TYR A 100 9.09 -9.64 9.75
C TYR A 100 9.28 -11.15 9.60
N LEU A 101 9.26 -11.63 8.36
CA LEU A 101 9.37 -13.04 8.03
C LEU A 101 10.26 -13.24 6.81
N GLU A 102 10.78 -14.46 6.67
CA GLU A 102 11.35 -14.93 5.41
C GLU A 102 10.21 -15.53 4.57
N THR A 103 9.99 -14.99 3.40
CA THR A 103 8.90 -15.43 2.53
C THR A 103 9.05 -16.91 2.16
N ALA A 104 10.28 -17.35 1.87
CA ALA A 104 10.56 -18.75 1.51
C ALA A 104 10.30 -19.77 2.62
N LYS A 105 10.23 -19.32 3.89
CA LYS A 105 9.99 -20.16 5.07
C LYS A 105 8.60 -19.95 5.68
N SER A 106 7.75 -19.21 5.00
CA SER A 106 6.41 -18.87 5.47
C SER A 106 5.34 -19.43 4.54
N CYS A 107 4.07 -19.20 4.87
CA CYS A 107 2.96 -19.66 4.06
C CYS A 107 3.09 -19.21 2.60
N ASN A 108 2.88 -20.15 1.68
CA ASN A 108 3.13 -19.96 0.25
C ASN A 108 2.18 -18.97 -0.46
N THR A 109 1.13 -18.49 0.21
CA THR A 109 0.30 -17.38 -0.30
C THR A 109 1.06 -16.06 -0.38
N LEU A 110 2.21 -15.97 0.29
CA LEU A 110 3.11 -14.82 0.22
C LEU A 110 3.95 -14.79 -1.06
N TYR A 111 3.98 -15.91 -1.80
CA TYR A 111 4.65 -15.97 -3.09
C TYR A 111 3.73 -15.44 -4.18
N GLY A 112 4.21 -14.52 -5.01
CA GLY A 112 3.58 -14.25 -6.29
C GLY A 112 3.49 -15.53 -7.14
N ALA A 113 2.62 -15.54 -8.13
CA ALA A 113 2.46 -16.69 -9.04
C ALA A 113 3.76 -17.10 -9.75
N GLU A 114 4.74 -16.21 -9.80
CA GLU A 114 6.08 -16.42 -10.35
C GLU A 114 7.10 -16.31 -9.22
N LYS A 115 7.64 -17.45 -8.79
CA LYS A 115 8.66 -17.57 -7.72
C LYS A 115 9.92 -16.72 -7.93
N GLN A 116 10.11 -16.17 -9.09
CA GLN A 116 11.35 -15.51 -9.51
C GLN A 116 11.49 -14.10 -8.94
N ASP A 117 10.37 -13.42 -8.61
CA ASP A 117 10.35 -12.05 -8.12
C ASP A 117 9.83 -11.92 -6.68
N THR A 118 9.80 -13.03 -5.94
CA THR A 118 9.33 -12.99 -4.55
C THR A 118 10.43 -12.40 -3.66
N PRO A 119 10.19 -11.28 -3.00
CA PRO A 119 11.18 -10.68 -2.09
C PRO A 119 11.49 -11.62 -0.93
N THR A 120 12.75 -11.60 -0.47
CA THR A 120 13.25 -12.50 0.59
C THR A 120 12.55 -12.27 1.91
N TYR A 121 12.22 -11.02 2.23
CA TYR A 121 11.61 -10.64 3.50
C TYR A 121 10.33 -9.85 3.30
N ALA A 122 9.40 -10.02 4.25
CA ALA A 122 8.21 -9.19 4.38
C ALA A 122 8.03 -8.71 5.82
N ALA A 123 7.74 -7.42 5.99
CA ALA A 123 7.27 -6.87 7.26
C ALA A 123 5.75 -6.93 7.31
N TYR A 124 5.17 -7.33 8.45
CA TYR A 124 3.73 -7.54 8.57
C TYR A 124 3.18 -7.22 9.95
N LEU A 125 1.89 -6.88 9.99
CA LEU A 125 1.06 -6.80 11.20
C LEU A 125 0.14 -8.02 11.27
N GLY A 126 -0.22 -8.40 12.48
CA GLY A 126 -1.05 -9.58 12.75
C GLY A 126 -0.24 -10.78 13.26
N PRO A 127 -0.74 -12.04 13.10
CA PRO A 127 -1.97 -12.41 12.38
C PRO A 127 -3.23 -11.88 13.04
N PHE A 128 -4.30 -11.77 12.24
CA PHE A 128 -5.64 -11.34 12.65
C PHE A 128 -6.64 -12.47 12.41
N ASP A 129 -7.56 -12.65 13.34
CA ASP A 129 -8.60 -13.71 13.27
C ASP A 129 -9.70 -13.37 12.24
N SER A 130 -9.76 -12.14 11.75
CA SER A 130 -10.76 -11.69 10.79
C SER A 130 -10.18 -10.73 9.76
N LEU A 131 -10.91 -10.53 8.65
CA LEU A 131 -10.55 -9.58 7.61
C LEU A 131 -10.91 -8.12 7.97
N SER A 132 -11.78 -7.90 8.93
CA SER A 132 -12.28 -6.55 9.24
C SER A 132 -11.17 -5.62 9.70
N GLU A 133 -10.34 -6.05 10.64
CA GLU A 133 -9.28 -5.22 11.22
C GLU A 133 -8.17 -4.88 10.20
N PRO A 134 -7.51 -5.86 9.53
CA PRO A 134 -6.46 -5.52 8.57
C PRO A 134 -7.00 -4.77 7.35
N CYS A 135 -8.26 -5.00 6.97
CA CYS A 135 -8.89 -4.23 5.91
C CYS A 135 -9.23 -2.79 6.33
N SER A 136 -9.63 -2.55 7.57
CA SER A 136 -9.82 -1.20 8.10
C SER A 136 -8.50 -0.42 8.11
N LEU A 137 -7.40 -1.06 8.51
CA LEU A 137 -6.06 -0.47 8.42
C LEU A 137 -5.69 -0.17 6.95
N ARG A 138 -5.84 -1.14 6.06
CA ARG A 138 -5.54 -0.99 4.63
C ARG A 138 -6.33 0.14 3.95
N MET A 139 -7.52 0.44 4.42
CA MET A 139 -8.36 1.52 3.91
C MET A 139 -8.07 2.88 4.57
N SER A 140 -7.02 2.99 5.37
CA SER A 140 -6.47 4.25 5.88
C SER A 140 -5.41 4.84 4.94
N VAL A 141 -5.10 6.13 5.13
CA VAL A 141 -4.08 6.83 4.32
C VAL A 141 -2.69 6.21 4.52
N ASP A 142 -2.38 5.87 5.76
CA ASP A 142 -1.06 5.37 6.16
C ASP A 142 -0.75 3.99 5.57
N HIS A 143 -1.78 3.18 5.35
CA HIS A 143 -1.68 1.82 4.85
C HIS A 143 -2.20 1.64 3.41
N ALA A 144 -2.39 2.73 2.66
CA ALA A 144 -3.01 2.72 1.33
C ALA A 144 -2.26 1.88 0.26
N ARG A 145 -0.99 1.52 0.52
CA ARG A 145 -0.15 0.70 -0.37
C ARG A 145 0.08 -0.71 0.14
N ASP A 146 -0.37 -1.01 1.35
CA ASP A 146 -0.15 -2.28 2.00
C ASP A 146 -1.05 -3.38 1.41
N VAL A 147 -0.73 -4.61 1.68
CA VAL A 147 -1.42 -5.78 1.10
C VAL A 147 -2.01 -6.63 2.21
N VAL A 148 -3.32 -6.79 2.19
CA VAL A 148 -3.99 -7.79 3.03
C VAL A 148 -3.96 -9.13 2.32
N THR A 149 -3.51 -10.17 3.01
CA THR A 149 -3.50 -11.53 2.51
C THR A 149 -3.92 -12.53 3.56
N THR A 150 -4.63 -13.59 3.13
CA THR A 150 -5.02 -14.70 3.99
C THR A 150 -3.99 -15.82 3.88
N LEU A 151 -3.60 -16.39 5.00
CA LEU A 151 -2.58 -17.44 5.11
C LEU A 151 -3.16 -18.80 4.72
N LYS A 152 -3.48 -18.99 3.45
CA LYS A 152 -3.99 -20.24 2.88
C LYS A 152 -2.98 -20.86 1.91
N PRO A 153 -2.85 -22.20 1.84
CA PRO A 153 -1.94 -22.83 0.88
C PRO A 153 -2.43 -22.64 -0.56
N GLY A 154 -1.51 -22.42 -1.47
CA GLY A 154 -1.71 -22.54 -2.93
C GLY A 154 -1.81 -21.24 -3.68
N VAL A 155 -2.83 -20.45 -3.57
CA VAL A 155 -3.06 -19.29 -4.42
C VAL A 155 -3.02 -17.99 -3.61
N GLN A 156 -2.31 -16.99 -4.13
CA GLN A 156 -2.41 -15.65 -3.58
C GLN A 156 -3.84 -15.13 -3.76
N ILE A 157 -4.58 -15.06 -2.66
CA ILE A 157 -5.93 -14.50 -2.68
C ILE A 157 -5.80 -12.98 -2.55
N HIS A 158 -6.19 -12.28 -3.58
CA HIS A 158 -6.28 -10.83 -3.53
C HIS A 158 -7.52 -10.43 -2.71
N VAL A 159 -7.29 -9.98 -1.47
CA VAL A 159 -8.38 -9.57 -0.58
C VAL A 159 -8.96 -8.23 -1.04
N GLN A 160 -10.24 -8.22 -1.40
CA GLN A 160 -10.97 -7.01 -1.74
C GLN A 160 -11.50 -6.34 -0.45
N CYS A 161 -10.66 -5.51 0.17
CA CYS A 161 -10.96 -4.90 1.48
C CYS A 161 -12.26 -4.09 1.52
N LEU A 162 -12.72 -3.55 0.38
CA LEU A 162 -14.01 -2.88 0.31
C LEU A 162 -15.17 -3.80 0.73
N CYS A 163 -15.02 -5.11 0.54
CA CYS A 163 -16.02 -6.10 0.91
C CYS A 163 -16.00 -6.44 2.41
N ALA A 164 -14.90 -6.23 3.09
CA ALA A 164 -14.74 -6.51 4.52
C ALA A 164 -15.08 -5.32 5.43
N VAL A 165 -15.06 -4.09 4.90
CA VAL A 165 -15.41 -2.88 5.66
C VAL A 165 -16.93 -2.70 5.71
N ASN A 166 -17.46 -2.27 6.86
CA ASN A 166 -18.88 -2.00 7.00
C ASN A 166 -19.29 -0.77 6.18
N PRO A 167 -20.37 -0.82 5.38
CA PRO A 167 -20.86 0.32 4.61
C PRO A 167 -21.12 1.60 5.40
N VAL A 168 -21.45 1.49 6.68
CA VAL A 168 -21.67 2.68 7.55
C VAL A 168 -20.37 3.46 7.82
N ASP A 169 -19.21 2.80 7.71
CA ASP A 169 -17.90 3.39 7.94
C ASP A 169 -17.27 3.94 6.66
N MET A 170 -17.91 3.71 5.52
CA MET A 170 -17.43 4.15 4.22
C MET A 170 -17.79 5.62 3.96
N PRO A 171 -16.88 6.43 3.40
CA PRO A 171 -17.16 7.83 3.12
C PRO A 171 -18.17 7.98 1.98
N PRO A 172 -19.00 9.03 1.98
CA PRO A 172 -19.76 9.41 0.81
C PRO A 172 -18.82 9.87 -0.30
N LEU A 173 -19.11 9.50 -1.57
CA LEU A 173 -18.28 9.88 -2.70
C LEU A 173 -19.04 10.74 -3.70
N ASN A 174 -18.38 11.79 -4.21
CA ASN A 174 -18.92 12.74 -5.17
C ASN A 174 -17.92 13.04 -6.29
N VAL A 175 -18.43 13.47 -7.43
CA VAL A 175 -17.59 13.90 -8.57
C VAL A 175 -16.64 15.02 -8.15
N GLY A 176 -15.37 14.88 -8.52
CA GLY A 176 -14.31 15.84 -8.20
C GLY A 176 -13.45 15.47 -6.99
N MET A 177 -13.79 14.41 -6.27
CA MET A 177 -12.91 13.88 -5.21
C MET A 177 -11.63 13.30 -5.81
N VAL A 178 -10.50 13.51 -5.13
CA VAL A 178 -9.15 13.29 -5.65
C VAL A 178 -8.41 12.12 -4.97
N ALA A 179 -7.38 11.64 -5.65
CA ALA A 179 -6.68 10.39 -5.37
C ALA A 179 -5.92 10.33 -4.05
N ASP A 180 -5.30 11.44 -3.61
CA ASP A 180 -4.34 11.44 -2.50
C ASP A 180 -5.01 11.75 -1.15
N THR A 181 -6.21 11.23 -0.96
CA THR A 181 -7.01 11.38 0.25
C THR A 181 -7.53 10.02 0.72
N ARG A 182 -8.09 9.97 1.92
CA ARG A 182 -8.85 8.80 2.39
C ARG A 182 -9.91 8.39 1.36
N ASP A 183 -10.65 9.35 0.82
CA ASP A 183 -11.69 9.08 -0.16
C ASP A 183 -11.13 8.47 -1.46
N GLY A 184 -9.94 8.90 -1.87
CA GLY A 184 -9.25 8.35 -3.03
C GLY A 184 -8.91 6.86 -2.91
N ILE A 185 -8.67 6.37 -1.68
CA ILE A 185 -8.47 4.94 -1.42
C ILE A 185 -9.77 4.17 -1.68
N TYR A 186 -10.88 4.68 -1.14
CA TYR A 186 -12.20 4.09 -1.38
C TYR A 186 -12.61 4.18 -2.84
N ILE A 187 -12.30 5.28 -3.54
CA ILE A 187 -12.58 5.41 -4.96
C ILE A 187 -11.80 4.39 -5.79
N ARG A 188 -10.50 4.16 -5.49
CA ARG A 188 -9.71 3.11 -6.16
C ARG A 188 -10.29 1.72 -5.93
N ALA A 189 -10.64 1.42 -4.69
CA ALA A 189 -11.25 0.15 -4.34
C ALA A 189 -12.59 -0.05 -5.05
N LEU A 190 -13.43 0.98 -5.09
CA LEU A 190 -14.68 1.01 -5.84
C LEU A 190 -14.45 0.77 -7.33
N GLN A 191 -13.54 1.52 -7.96
CA GLN A 191 -13.24 1.38 -9.39
C GLN A 191 -12.77 -0.03 -9.72
N ARG A 192 -11.94 -0.64 -8.86
CA ARG A 192 -11.50 -2.03 -8.99
C ARG A 192 -12.70 -2.97 -8.95
N LEU A 193 -13.51 -2.87 -7.91
CA LEU A 193 -14.69 -3.72 -7.74
C LEU A 193 -15.68 -3.59 -8.91
N LEU A 194 -15.89 -2.37 -9.42
CA LEU A 194 -16.73 -2.16 -10.62
C LEU A 194 -16.15 -2.85 -11.86
N VAL A 195 -14.82 -2.87 -12.01
CA VAL A 195 -14.16 -3.62 -13.10
C VAL A 195 -14.37 -5.12 -12.91
N ASP A 196 -14.22 -5.63 -11.72
CA ASP A 196 -14.43 -7.05 -11.38
C ASP A 196 -15.90 -7.48 -11.63
N MET A 197 -16.84 -6.57 -11.47
CA MET A 197 -18.26 -6.74 -11.85
C MET A 197 -18.49 -6.65 -13.39
N GLY A 198 -17.46 -6.49 -14.21
CA GLY A 198 -17.56 -6.33 -15.67
C GLY A 198 -18.01 -4.95 -16.13
N LEU A 199 -17.99 -3.95 -15.25
CA LEU A 199 -18.36 -2.57 -15.58
C LEU A 199 -17.13 -1.76 -16.02
N LYS A 200 -17.35 -0.59 -16.62
CA LYS A 200 -16.28 0.23 -17.21
C LYS A 200 -16.21 1.62 -16.55
N PRO A 201 -15.79 1.75 -15.28
CA PRO A 201 -15.78 3.01 -14.55
C PRO A 201 -14.73 4.02 -15.05
N GLY A 202 -13.84 3.63 -15.94
CA GLY A 202 -12.66 4.38 -16.34
C GLY A 202 -11.38 3.82 -15.70
N PRO A 203 -10.29 4.60 -15.66
CA PRO A 203 -9.04 4.22 -15.01
C PRO A 203 -9.25 3.99 -13.51
N ILE A 204 -8.46 3.09 -12.93
CA ILE A 204 -8.40 2.90 -11.47
C ILE A 204 -7.43 3.94 -10.90
N SER A 205 -7.86 5.19 -10.88
CA SER A 205 -7.03 6.35 -10.52
C SER A 205 -7.16 6.78 -9.05
N GLY A 206 -8.31 6.49 -8.42
CA GLY A 206 -8.68 7.08 -7.13
C GLY A 206 -9.36 8.45 -7.27
N GLU A 207 -9.64 8.89 -8.49
CA GLU A 207 -10.43 10.09 -8.77
C GLU A 207 -11.86 9.72 -9.12
N TYR A 208 -12.84 10.35 -8.46
CA TYR A 208 -14.24 10.12 -8.75
C TYR A 208 -14.67 10.95 -9.96
N THR A 209 -14.46 10.38 -11.14
CA THR A 209 -14.70 11.05 -12.42
C THR A 209 -16.18 11.02 -12.84
N PRO A 210 -16.62 11.88 -13.78
CA PRO A 210 -17.95 11.80 -14.36
C PRO A 210 -18.25 10.43 -14.99
N ARG A 211 -17.22 9.71 -15.49
CA ARG A 211 -17.37 8.37 -16.04
C ARG A 211 -17.66 7.33 -14.94
N THR A 212 -16.95 7.39 -13.83
CA THR A 212 -17.24 6.55 -12.64
C THR A 212 -18.67 6.82 -12.15
N ALA A 213 -19.04 8.10 -12.03
CA ALA A 213 -20.37 8.52 -11.61
C ALA A 213 -21.49 8.03 -12.54
N ALA A 214 -21.27 7.99 -13.86
CA ALA A 214 -22.24 7.48 -14.82
C ALA A 214 -22.50 5.97 -14.63
N VAL A 215 -21.46 5.19 -14.30
CA VAL A 215 -21.59 3.76 -13.99
C VAL A 215 -22.40 3.57 -12.70
N ILE A 216 -22.10 4.34 -11.67
CA ILE A 216 -22.85 4.32 -10.41
C ILE A 216 -24.32 4.69 -10.64
N GLN A 217 -24.59 5.76 -11.39
CA GLN A 217 -25.98 6.15 -11.72
C GLN A 217 -26.75 5.03 -12.44
N LYS A 218 -26.10 4.30 -13.35
CA LYS A 218 -26.71 3.16 -14.03
C LYS A 218 -27.07 2.05 -13.03
N LEU A 219 -26.18 1.72 -12.11
CA LEU A 219 -26.45 0.73 -11.05
C LEU A 219 -27.60 1.17 -10.15
N GLN A 220 -27.59 2.43 -9.73
CA GLN A 220 -28.64 3.02 -8.90
C GLN A 220 -30.02 2.94 -9.57
N ARG A 221 -30.12 3.32 -10.84
CA ARG A 221 -31.38 3.25 -11.60
C ARG A 221 -31.94 1.83 -11.73
N ILE A 222 -31.09 0.86 -12.03
CA ILE A 222 -31.50 -0.55 -12.19
C ILE A 222 -32.01 -1.13 -10.85
N ASN A 223 -31.53 -0.59 -9.72
CA ASN A 223 -31.86 -1.08 -8.39
C ASN A 223 -32.81 -0.14 -7.62
N ALA A 224 -33.48 0.77 -8.32
CA ALA A 224 -34.48 1.69 -7.76
C ALA A 224 -33.99 2.52 -6.55
N ILE A 225 -32.71 2.90 -6.56
CA ILE A 225 -32.16 3.85 -5.58
C ILE A 225 -32.81 5.22 -5.82
N ASP A 226 -33.00 5.99 -4.75
CA ASP A 226 -33.59 7.34 -4.80
C ASP A 226 -32.87 8.21 -5.86
N PRO A 227 -33.60 8.81 -6.81
CA PRO A 227 -33.02 9.67 -7.83
C PRO A 227 -32.21 10.86 -7.31
N THR A 228 -32.49 11.34 -6.10
CA THR A 228 -31.76 12.42 -5.46
C THR A 228 -30.31 12.06 -5.13
N LEU A 229 -30.01 10.76 -5.01
CA LEU A 229 -28.68 10.21 -4.72
C LEU A 229 -27.90 9.83 -6.01
N TYR A 230 -28.46 10.06 -7.20
CA TYR A 230 -27.80 9.65 -8.44
C TYR A 230 -26.42 10.28 -8.59
N LYS A 231 -25.47 9.46 -9.05
CA LYS A 231 -24.05 9.81 -9.24
C LYS A 231 -23.25 9.99 -7.95
N GLN A 232 -23.88 9.91 -6.79
CA GLN A 232 -23.21 9.91 -5.49
C GLN A 232 -23.12 8.48 -4.96
N VAL A 233 -22.14 8.19 -4.13
CA VAL A 233 -22.06 6.92 -3.41
C VAL A 233 -22.30 7.22 -1.94
N GLU A 234 -23.52 6.97 -1.53
CA GLU A 234 -23.98 7.05 -0.14
C GLU A 234 -24.12 5.65 0.45
N GLN A 235 -24.42 5.55 1.72
CA GLN A 235 -24.53 4.27 2.44
C GLN A 235 -25.38 3.23 1.70
N GLN A 236 -26.53 3.62 1.17
CA GLN A 236 -27.42 2.72 0.41
C GLN A 236 -26.75 2.22 -0.88
N THR A 237 -26.01 3.09 -1.55
CA THR A 237 -25.25 2.72 -2.76
C THR A 237 -24.07 1.82 -2.42
N TRP A 238 -23.37 2.07 -1.31
CA TRP A 238 -22.31 1.19 -0.81
C TRP A 238 -22.84 -0.22 -0.49
N GLN A 239 -23.99 -0.31 0.19
CA GLN A 239 -24.63 -1.59 0.46
C GLN A 239 -24.95 -2.34 -0.84
N LEU A 240 -25.58 -1.66 -1.81
CA LEU A 240 -25.87 -2.25 -3.12
C LEU A 240 -24.61 -2.77 -3.83
N ILE A 241 -23.51 -2.00 -3.80
CA ILE A 241 -22.25 -2.38 -4.44
C ILE A 241 -21.66 -3.62 -3.77
N ARG A 242 -21.68 -3.71 -2.44
CA ARG A 242 -21.27 -4.89 -1.69
C ARG A 242 -22.11 -6.11 -2.03
N ASP A 243 -23.41 -5.99 -1.97
CA ASP A 243 -24.34 -7.11 -2.19
C ASP A 243 -24.18 -7.70 -3.59
N ARG A 244 -23.73 -6.92 -4.56
CA ARG A 244 -23.54 -7.39 -5.92
C ARG A 244 -22.11 -7.71 -6.30
N GLY A 245 -21.17 -6.94 -5.81
CA GLY A 245 -19.76 -7.03 -6.19
C GLY A 245 -18.97 -8.00 -5.33
N CYS A 246 -19.42 -8.24 -4.09
CA CYS A 246 -18.67 -9.06 -3.14
C CYS A 246 -19.11 -10.53 -3.11
N LEU A 247 -20.12 -10.94 -3.86
CA LEU A 247 -20.60 -12.33 -3.91
C LEU A 247 -19.55 -13.35 -4.36
N GLN A 248 -18.54 -12.91 -5.09
CA GLN A 248 -17.46 -13.76 -5.59
C GLN A 248 -16.29 -13.92 -4.60
N TYR A 249 -16.31 -13.18 -3.51
CA TYR A 249 -15.29 -13.21 -2.47
C TYR A 249 -15.86 -13.94 -1.25
N ASP A 250 -15.52 -15.22 -1.11
CA ASP A 250 -15.80 -15.99 0.11
C ASP A 250 -14.78 -15.56 1.19
N PHE A 251 -15.26 -14.90 2.22
CA PHE A 251 -14.48 -14.45 3.36
C PHE A 251 -14.63 -15.39 4.55
#